data_4b0675e7ab5ea68d68c2424168dd742d
#
_entry.id   4b0675e7ab5ea68d68c2424168dd742d
#
_cell.length_a   1.000
_cell.length_b   1.000
_cell.length_c   1.000
_cell.angle_alpha   90.00
_cell.angle_beta   90.00
_cell.angle_gamma   90.00
#
_symmetry.space_group_name_H-M   'P 1'
#
loop_
_entity.id
_entity.type
_entity.pdbx_description
1 polymer ?
#
loop_
_entity_poly.entity_id
_entity_poly.type
_entity_poly.pdbx_seq_one_letter_code
_entity_poly.pdbx_strand_id
1 'polypeptide(L)'
;MTTILKHLSAGQRIGIAFSGGLDTSAALLWMRQKGAVPYAYTANLGQPDEDDYEAIPRRAMEYGAENARLIDCRKQLVTEGIAAIQCGAFHNTTGGLTYFNTTPLGRAVTGTMLVAAMKEDGVNIWGDGSTYKGNDIERFYRYGLLTNAELQIYKPWLDTDFINELGGRHEMSEFMIACGFDYKMSVEKAYSTDSNMLGATHEAKDLEFLNSSVKIVNPIMGVKFWDEEVKIPAEEVSVRFEQGHPVALNGKTLSNDVEMMLEANRIGGRHGLGMSDQIENRIIEAKSRGIYEAPGMALLHIAYERLLTGIHNEDTIEQYHAHGRQLGRLLYQGRWFDSQALMLRDSLQRWVASQVTGEVTLELRRGNDYSILNTVSDNLTYKPERLTMEKGDSVFSPDDRIGQLTMRNLDITDTREKLYGYAQSGLLATSSATGLPQVGSLEKKAK
;
A
#
# COMPACT_ATOMS: atom_id res chain seq x y z
N MET A 1 24.03 23.70 -5.38
CA MET A 1 22.85 24.44 -5.88
C MET A 1 21.61 23.86 -5.20
N THR A 2 20.65 24.69 -4.83
CA THR A 2 19.39 24.21 -4.24
C THR A 2 18.58 23.46 -5.32
N THR A 3 18.26 22.21 -5.07
CA THR A 3 17.42 21.40 -5.95
C THR A 3 15.96 21.91 -6.00
N ILE A 4 15.51 22.60 -4.95
CA ILE A 4 14.15 23.14 -4.83
C ILE A 4 14.14 24.60 -5.26
N LEU A 5 13.29 24.91 -6.24
CA LEU A 5 13.01 26.27 -6.69
C LEU A 5 11.87 26.87 -5.84
N LYS A 6 12.08 28.11 -5.36
CA LYS A 6 11.05 28.84 -4.61
C LYS A 6 10.07 29.56 -5.54
N HIS A 7 10.53 29.96 -6.72
CA HIS A 7 9.77 30.67 -7.75
C HIS A 7 10.18 30.18 -9.15
N LEU A 8 9.32 30.34 -10.13
CA LEU A 8 9.59 30.08 -11.53
C LEU A 8 9.90 31.38 -12.27
N SER A 9 10.95 31.37 -13.10
CA SER A 9 11.24 32.47 -14.02
C SER A 9 10.47 32.30 -15.35
N ALA A 10 10.16 33.41 -15.99
CA ALA A 10 9.56 33.41 -17.31
C ALA A 10 10.43 32.63 -18.31
N GLY A 11 9.81 31.87 -19.21
CA GLY A 11 10.47 31.02 -20.18
C GLY A 11 10.96 29.66 -19.67
N GLN A 12 10.94 29.40 -18.35
CA GLN A 12 11.33 28.08 -17.82
C GLN A 12 10.34 26.99 -18.22
N ARG A 13 10.85 25.85 -18.74
CA ARG A 13 10.07 24.65 -19.03
C ARG A 13 9.88 23.86 -17.74
N ILE A 14 8.62 23.58 -17.39
CA ILE A 14 8.26 22.80 -16.21
C ILE A 14 7.35 21.65 -16.59
N GLY A 15 7.69 20.43 -16.15
CA GLY A 15 6.82 19.26 -16.25
C GLY A 15 5.93 19.18 -15.01
N ILE A 16 4.62 19.14 -15.20
CA ILE A 16 3.67 18.98 -14.12
C ILE A 16 3.02 17.59 -14.18
N ALA A 17 3.03 16.87 -13.05
CA ALA A 17 2.18 15.68 -12.90
C ALA A 17 0.72 16.14 -12.85
N PHE A 18 0.02 15.96 -13.95
CA PHE A 18 -1.30 16.53 -14.20
C PHE A 18 -2.39 15.47 -14.07
N SER A 19 -3.26 15.63 -13.07
CA SER A 19 -4.38 14.74 -12.82
C SER A 19 -5.71 15.21 -13.42
N GLY A 20 -5.76 16.45 -13.95
CA GLY A 20 -6.99 17.07 -14.39
C GLY A 20 -7.92 17.56 -13.27
N GLY A 21 -7.52 17.40 -12.01
CA GLY A 21 -8.22 17.97 -10.86
C GLY A 21 -7.97 19.46 -10.69
N LEU A 22 -8.74 20.12 -9.79
CA LEU A 22 -8.69 21.57 -9.58
C LEU A 22 -7.28 22.08 -9.29
N ASP A 23 -6.59 21.46 -8.33
CA ASP A 23 -5.27 21.90 -7.87
C ASP A 23 -4.25 21.93 -9.01
N THR A 24 -4.18 20.86 -9.81
CA THR A 24 -3.21 20.78 -10.91
C THR A 24 -3.62 21.64 -12.10
N SER A 25 -4.92 21.83 -12.35
CA SER A 25 -5.44 22.70 -13.42
C SER A 25 -5.18 24.18 -13.12
N ALA A 26 -5.51 24.63 -11.91
CA ALA A 26 -5.23 25.99 -11.46
C ALA A 26 -3.71 26.28 -11.43
N ALA A 27 -2.92 25.32 -10.94
CA ALA A 27 -1.46 25.47 -10.90
C ALA A 27 -0.86 25.58 -12.31
N LEU A 28 -1.29 24.76 -13.27
CA LEU A 28 -0.83 24.81 -14.64
C LEU A 28 -1.12 26.18 -15.28
N LEU A 29 -2.38 26.63 -15.17
CA LEU A 29 -2.83 27.90 -15.74
C LEU A 29 -2.11 29.09 -15.08
N TRP A 30 -1.95 29.09 -13.76
CA TRP A 30 -1.24 30.10 -13.03
C TRP A 30 0.24 30.20 -13.46
N MET A 31 0.94 29.07 -13.55
CA MET A 31 2.32 29.02 -14.04
C MET A 31 2.44 29.59 -15.46
N ARG A 32 1.49 29.27 -16.34
CA ARG A 32 1.45 29.81 -17.70
C ARG A 32 1.29 31.33 -17.67
N GLN A 33 0.41 31.89 -16.84
CA GLN A 33 0.22 33.33 -16.71
C GLN A 33 1.46 34.06 -16.13
N LYS A 34 2.23 33.38 -15.26
CA LYS A 34 3.51 33.91 -14.76
C LYS A 34 4.65 33.78 -15.78
N GLY A 35 4.35 33.31 -17.00
CA GLY A 35 5.29 33.23 -18.11
C GLY A 35 6.14 31.98 -18.18
N ALA A 36 5.91 30.97 -17.31
CA ALA A 36 6.52 29.66 -17.43
C ALA A 36 5.94 28.88 -18.63
N VAL A 37 6.62 27.81 -19.05
CA VAL A 37 6.22 26.93 -20.16
C VAL A 37 5.89 25.56 -19.61
N PRO A 38 4.62 25.30 -19.19
CA PRO A 38 4.23 24.05 -18.60
C PRO A 38 4.07 22.93 -19.64
N TYR A 39 4.57 21.76 -19.31
CA TYR A 39 4.37 20.48 -19.98
C TYR A 39 3.57 19.57 -19.05
N ALA A 40 2.45 19.04 -19.48
CA ALA A 40 1.61 18.18 -18.67
C ALA A 40 1.91 16.70 -18.90
N TYR A 41 2.09 15.94 -17.81
CA TYR A 41 2.31 14.50 -17.86
C TYR A 41 1.26 13.82 -16.99
N THR A 42 0.43 12.98 -17.61
CA THR A 42 -0.64 12.25 -16.95
C THR A 42 -0.28 10.79 -16.87
N ALA A 43 -0.35 10.20 -15.66
CA ALA A 43 -0.15 8.78 -15.46
C ALA A 43 -1.49 8.02 -15.60
N ASN A 44 -1.57 7.11 -16.58
CA ASN A 44 -2.63 6.10 -16.61
C ASN A 44 -2.21 4.96 -15.67
N LEU A 45 -2.81 4.93 -14.49
CA LEU A 45 -2.62 3.90 -13.47
C LEU A 45 -3.80 2.90 -13.42
N GLY A 46 -4.72 2.95 -14.41
CA GLY A 46 -5.94 2.15 -14.40
C GLY A 46 -6.91 2.57 -13.29
N GLN A 47 -7.02 3.87 -13.02
CA GLN A 47 -7.92 4.43 -12.00
C GLN A 47 -9.38 4.01 -12.31
N PRO A 48 -10.09 3.37 -11.37
CA PRO A 48 -11.44 2.85 -11.62
C PRO A 48 -12.52 3.95 -11.72
N ASP A 49 -12.19 5.17 -11.35
CA ASP A 49 -13.06 6.36 -11.39
C ASP A 49 -12.73 7.34 -12.53
N GLU A 50 -11.93 6.91 -13.51
CA GLU A 50 -11.63 7.70 -14.71
C GLU A 50 -12.14 6.99 -15.96
N ASP A 51 -13.12 7.61 -16.62
CA ASP A 51 -13.79 7.06 -17.81
C ASP A 51 -13.12 7.44 -19.13
N ASP A 52 -12.43 8.60 -19.20
CA ASP A 52 -11.77 9.12 -20.43
C ASP A 52 -10.38 9.70 -20.12
N TYR A 53 -9.38 8.81 -20.09
CA TYR A 53 -7.98 9.19 -19.87
C TYR A 53 -7.46 10.18 -20.91
N GLU A 54 -7.94 10.09 -22.17
CA GLU A 54 -7.51 10.97 -23.25
C GLU A 54 -8.06 12.40 -23.11
N ALA A 55 -9.13 12.60 -22.33
CA ALA A 55 -9.63 13.92 -22.01
C ALA A 55 -8.69 14.72 -21.11
N ILE A 56 -7.87 14.05 -20.29
CA ILE A 56 -7.02 14.73 -19.33
C ILE A 56 -5.92 15.55 -20.02
N PRO A 57 -5.09 14.97 -20.93
CA PRO A 57 -4.11 15.78 -21.67
C PRO A 57 -4.76 16.83 -22.58
N ARG A 58 -5.95 16.58 -23.15
CA ARG A 58 -6.68 17.60 -23.92
C ARG A 58 -6.99 18.83 -23.05
N ARG A 59 -7.51 18.62 -21.85
CA ARG A 59 -7.78 19.72 -20.88
C ARG A 59 -6.50 20.46 -20.50
N ALA A 60 -5.37 19.76 -20.33
CA ALA A 60 -4.10 20.41 -20.07
C ALA A 60 -3.68 21.37 -21.18
N MET A 61 -3.90 20.98 -22.44
CA MET A 61 -3.63 21.85 -23.60
C MET A 61 -4.56 23.07 -23.62
N GLU A 62 -5.83 22.90 -23.27
CA GLU A 62 -6.79 24.01 -23.14
C GLU A 62 -6.36 25.02 -22.07
N TYR A 63 -5.79 24.54 -20.96
CA TYR A 63 -5.26 25.39 -19.88
C TYR A 63 -3.88 26.01 -20.19
N GLY A 64 -3.36 25.78 -21.40
CA GLY A 64 -2.15 26.41 -21.91
C GLY A 64 -0.85 25.66 -21.68
N ALA A 65 -0.93 24.33 -21.51
CA ALA A 65 0.28 23.51 -21.61
C ALA A 65 0.89 23.59 -23.00
N GLU A 66 2.22 23.62 -23.09
CA GLU A 66 2.98 23.58 -24.34
C GLU A 66 2.88 22.20 -25.02
N ASN A 67 2.85 21.15 -24.20
CA ASN A 67 2.67 19.78 -24.61
C ASN A 67 1.96 19.01 -23.49
N ALA A 68 1.22 17.96 -23.84
CA ALA A 68 0.57 17.08 -22.87
C ALA A 68 0.69 15.61 -23.29
N ARG A 69 1.17 14.75 -22.38
CA ARG A 69 1.38 13.32 -22.64
C ARG A 69 0.61 12.48 -21.64
N LEU A 70 -0.03 11.41 -22.14
CA LEU A 70 -0.57 10.31 -21.35
C LEU A 70 0.46 9.18 -21.32
N ILE A 71 0.90 8.79 -20.13
CA ILE A 71 1.91 7.73 -19.92
C ILE A 71 1.21 6.50 -19.36
N ASP A 72 1.24 5.38 -20.09
CA ASP A 72 0.69 4.11 -19.61
C ASP A 72 1.61 3.49 -18.53
N CYS A 73 1.18 3.58 -17.30
CA CYS A 73 1.90 3.09 -16.13
C CYS A 73 1.34 1.76 -15.59
N ARG A 74 0.29 1.21 -16.18
CA ARG A 74 -0.46 0.06 -15.63
C ARG A 74 0.39 -1.18 -15.46
N LYS A 75 1.17 -1.56 -16.47
CA LYS A 75 2.03 -2.75 -16.41
C LYS A 75 3.05 -2.62 -15.28
N GLN A 76 3.74 -1.48 -15.20
CA GLN A 76 4.74 -1.26 -14.15
C GLN A 76 4.10 -1.28 -12.76
N LEU A 77 2.92 -0.66 -12.62
CA LEU A 77 2.21 -0.63 -11.35
C LEU A 77 1.85 -2.03 -10.86
N VAL A 78 1.33 -2.88 -11.72
CA VAL A 78 1.00 -4.27 -11.34
C VAL A 78 2.25 -5.08 -11.03
N THR A 79 3.34 -4.89 -11.79
CA THR A 79 4.64 -5.52 -11.48
C THR A 79 5.10 -5.19 -10.05
N GLU A 80 5.03 -3.91 -9.66
CA GLU A 80 5.41 -3.49 -8.30
C GLU A 80 4.38 -3.96 -7.25
N GLY A 81 3.10 -4.05 -7.60
CA GLY A 81 2.06 -4.62 -6.74
C GLY A 81 2.28 -6.10 -6.43
N ILE A 82 2.60 -6.91 -7.45
CA ILE A 82 2.95 -8.32 -7.28
C ILE A 82 4.23 -8.46 -6.44
N ALA A 83 5.25 -7.64 -6.69
CA ALA A 83 6.46 -7.63 -5.88
C ALA A 83 6.18 -7.29 -4.41
N ALA A 84 5.24 -6.39 -4.15
CA ALA A 84 4.81 -6.06 -2.79
C ALA A 84 4.11 -7.23 -2.09
N ILE A 85 3.27 -8.01 -2.80
CA ILE A 85 2.67 -9.27 -2.28
C ILE A 85 3.75 -10.30 -1.99
N GLN A 86 4.65 -10.55 -2.93
CA GLN A 86 5.75 -11.50 -2.80
C GLN A 86 6.64 -11.24 -1.58
N CYS A 87 6.78 -9.97 -1.22
CA CYS A 87 7.62 -9.52 -0.10
C CYS A 87 6.83 -9.21 1.17
N GLY A 88 5.52 -9.31 1.19
CA GLY A 88 4.70 -8.86 2.34
C GLY A 88 4.93 -7.39 2.70
N ALA A 89 5.12 -6.51 1.70
CA ALA A 89 5.55 -5.12 1.88
C ALA A 89 4.45 -4.22 2.46
N PHE A 90 3.86 -4.64 3.57
CA PHE A 90 2.72 -4.00 4.24
C PHE A 90 3.02 -3.80 5.72
N HIS A 91 2.95 -2.56 6.20
CA HIS A 91 3.33 -2.23 7.58
C HIS A 91 2.14 -1.79 8.45
N ASN A 92 1.03 -1.37 7.82
CA ASN A 92 -0.19 -0.98 8.52
C ASN A 92 -1.20 -2.14 8.48
N THR A 93 -1.54 -2.66 9.66
CA THR A 93 -2.55 -3.70 9.83
C THR A 93 -3.34 -3.43 11.10
N THR A 94 -4.66 -3.40 11.01
CA THR A 94 -5.57 -3.21 12.13
C THR A 94 -6.59 -4.35 12.16
N GLY A 95 -6.65 -5.10 13.26
CA GLY A 95 -7.61 -6.20 13.41
C GLY A 95 -7.49 -7.28 12.33
N GLY A 96 -6.29 -7.53 11.81
CA GLY A 96 -6.04 -8.48 10.72
C GLY A 96 -6.29 -7.92 9.31
N LEU A 97 -6.80 -6.69 9.18
CA LEU A 97 -7.04 -6.04 7.91
C LEU A 97 -5.83 -5.19 7.51
N THR A 98 -5.31 -5.41 6.33
CA THR A 98 -4.06 -4.81 5.84
C THR A 98 -4.33 -3.64 4.89
N TYR A 99 -3.56 -2.56 5.06
CA TYR A 99 -3.39 -1.56 4.02
C TYR A 99 -2.29 -1.98 3.04
N PHE A 100 -2.65 -2.18 1.77
CA PHE A 100 -1.75 -2.74 0.75
C PHE A 100 -0.81 -1.73 0.10
N ASN A 101 -0.58 -0.57 0.71
CA ASN A 101 0.33 0.47 0.21
C ASN A 101 0.07 0.88 -1.26
N THR A 102 -1.17 0.87 -1.71
CA THR A 102 -1.54 1.07 -3.11
C THR A 102 -1.21 2.49 -3.60
N THR A 103 -1.46 3.52 -2.77
CA THR A 103 -1.04 4.89 -3.08
C THR A 103 0.49 5.03 -3.11
N PRO A 104 1.28 4.56 -2.12
CA PRO A 104 2.74 4.58 -2.21
C PRO A 104 3.31 3.88 -3.44
N LEU A 105 2.75 2.73 -3.85
CA LEU A 105 3.12 2.04 -5.10
C LEU A 105 2.81 2.89 -6.33
N GLY A 106 1.63 3.49 -6.38
CA GLY A 106 1.26 4.42 -7.44
C GLY A 106 2.24 5.59 -7.55
N ARG A 107 2.69 6.17 -6.42
CA ARG A 107 3.66 7.28 -6.42
C ARG A 107 5.06 6.85 -6.85
N ALA A 108 5.49 5.63 -6.49
CA ALA A 108 6.76 5.07 -6.95
C ALA A 108 6.80 4.98 -8.48
N VAL A 109 5.72 4.49 -9.08
CA VAL A 109 5.61 4.33 -10.54
C VAL A 109 5.41 5.68 -11.23
N THR A 110 4.50 6.52 -10.75
CA THR A 110 4.27 7.86 -11.32
C THR A 110 5.53 8.70 -11.27
N GLY A 111 6.18 8.79 -10.11
CA GLY A 111 7.37 9.63 -9.92
C GLY A 111 8.55 9.23 -10.78
N THR A 112 8.69 7.95 -11.11
CA THR A 112 9.77 7.46 -11.98
C THR A 112 9.41 7.56 -13.46
N MET A 113 8.24 7.09 -13.88
CA MET A 113 7.87 7.02 -15.30
C MET A 113 7.60 8.40 -15.91
N LEU A 114 6.95 9.31 -15.17
CA LEU A 114 6.73 10.66 -15.69
C LEU A 114 8.05 11.45 -15.80
N VAL A 115 8.96 11.30 -14.84
CA VAL A 115 10.28 11.95 -14.91
C VAL A 115 11.13 11.38 -16.05
N ALA A 116 11.02 10.08 -16.33
CA ALA A 116 11.66 9.50 -17.51
C ALA A 116 11.11 10.10 -18.82
N ALA A 117 9.78 10.25 -18.94
CA ALA A 117 9.16 10.91 -20.08
C ALA A 117 9.55 12.41 -20.20
N MET A 118 9.65 13.12 -19.07
CA MET A 118 10.16 14.50 -19.05
C MET A 118 11.59 14.60 -19.57
N LYS A 119 12.45 13.65 -19.22
CA LYS A 119 13.84 13.63 -19.70
C LYS A 119 13.92 13.46 -21.22
N GLU A 120 13.04 12.63 -21.80
CA GLU A 120 12.92 12.48 -23.27
C GLU A 120 12.55 13.81 -23.94
N ASP A 121 11.69 14.62 -23.30
CA ASP A 121 11.24 15.92 -23.82
C ASP A 121 12.19 17.06 -23.46
N GLY A 122 13.30 16.79 -22.78
CA GLY A 122 14.29 17.81 -22.34
C GLY A 122 13.73 18.78 -21.28
N VAL A 123 12.81 18.31 -20.45
CA VAL A 123 12.18 19.07 -19.34
C VAL A 123 12.80 18.63 -18.02
N ASN A 124 13.48 19.55 -17.33
CA ASN A 124 14.25 19.24 -16.12
C ASN A 124 13.74 19.93 -14.84
N ILE A 125 12.54 20.50 -14.86
CA ILE A 125 11.87 21.02 -13.67
C ILE A 125 10.60 20.20 -13.45
N TRP A 126 10.49 19.57 -12.28
CA TRP A 126 9.30 18.80 -11.87
C TRP A 126 8.37 19.64 -11.03
N GLY A 127 7.07 19.59 -11.34
CA GLY A 127 5.97 20.12 -10.54
C GLY A 127 4.87 19.11 -10.31
N ASP A 128 4.17 19.24 -9.20
CA ASP A 128 2.95 18.49 -8.88
C ASP A 128 2.09 19.23 -7.86
N GLY A 129 0.86 18.74 -7.65
CA GLY A 129 -0.12 19.32 -6.73
C GLY A 129 0.06 18.90 -5.25
N SER A 130 1.16 18.27 -4.87
CA SER A 130 1.32 17.80 -3.48
C SER A 130 1.50 18.95 -2.50
N THR A 131 0.78 18.89 -1.38
CA THR A 131 0.82 19.90 -0.32
C THR A 131 1.96 19.63 0.67
N TYR A 132 2.43 20.67 1.36
CA TYR A 132 3.51 20.55 2.36
C TYR A 132 3.12 19.71 3.60
N LYS A 133 1.84 19.43 3.82
CA LYS A 133 1.33 18.58 4.91
C LYS A 133 1.14 17.11 4.50
N GLY A 134 1.22 16.82 3.19
CA GLY A 134 1.00 15.48 2.64
C GLY A 134 2.28 14.64 2.59
N ASN A 135 2.11 13.35 2.32
CA ASN A 135 3.22 12.42 2.13
C ASN A 135 3.85 12.53 0.72
N ASP A 136 3.05 12.90 -0.28
CA ASP A 136 3.43 12.82 -1.69
C ASP A 136 4.52 13.80 -2.08
N ILE A 137 4.63 14.93 -1.34
CA ILE A 137 5.69 15.91 -1.58
C ILE A 137 7.09 15.29 -1.43
N GLU A 138 7.28 14.42 -0.46
CA GLU A 138 8.55 13.71 -0.26
C GLU A 138 8.70 12.52 -1.21
N ARG A 139 7.64 11.76 -1.45
CA ARG A 139 7.66 10.63 -2.37
C ARG A 139 8.08 11.05 -3.78
N PHE A 140 7.45 12.08 -4.35
CA PHE A 140 7.80 12.59 -5.68
C PHE A 140 9.18 13.24 -5.72
N TYR A 141 9.58 13.94 -4.66
CA TYR A 141 10.93 14.49 -4.55
C TYR A 141 12.00 13.40 -4.69
N ARG A 142 11.85 12.31 -3.91
CA ARG A 142 12.81 11.21 -3.92
C ARG A 142 12.83 10.45 -5.24
N TYR A 143 11.68 9.99 -5.72
CA TYR A 143 11.59 9.23 -6.96
C TYR A 143 12.03 10.04 -8.18
N GLY A 144 11.71 11.31 -8.22
CA GLY A 144 12.17 12.21 -9.27
C GLY A 144 13.69 12.32 -9.33
N LEU A 145 14.35 12.56 -8.19
CA LEU A 145 15.81 12.68 -8.12
C LEU A 145 16.52 11.33 -8.35
N LEU A 146 15.94 10.21 -7.98
CA LEU A 146 16.48 8.89 -8.30
C LEU A 146 16.47 8.62 -9.82
N THR A 147 15.47 9.14 -10.53
CA THR A 147 15.33 8.96 -11.99
C THR A 147 16.19 9.95 -12.78
N ASN A 148 16.30 11.18 -12.30
CA ASN A 148 17.09 12.24 -12.93
C ASN A 148 17.81 13.08 -11.88
N ALA A 149 19.12 12.89 -11.76
CA ALA A 149 19.95 13.61 -10.77
C ALA A 149 20.06 15.12 -11.03
N GLU A 150 19.78 15.57 -12.27
CA GLU A 150 19.79 17.00 -12.66
C GLU A 150 18.42 17.67 -12.48
N LEU A 151 17.42 16.93 -12.01
CA LEU A 151 16.06 17.43 -11.84
C LEU A 151 16.01 18.54 -10.81
N GLN A 152 15.40 19.65 -11.17
CA GLN A 152 14.99 20.68 -10.25
C GLN A 152 13.53 20.47 -9.85
N ILE A 153 13.17 20.81 -8.64
CA ILE A 153 11.84 20.60 -8.09
C ILE A 153 11.18 21.95 -7.82
N TYR A 154 10.03 22.15 -8.41
CA TYR A 154 9.15 23.26 -8.08
C TYR A 154 7.80 22.73 -7.60
N LYS A 155 7.34 23.23 -6.48
CA LYS A 155 6.05 22.86 -5.91
C LYS A 155 5.21 24.13 -5.76
N PRO A 156 4.08 24.29 -6.46
CA PRO A 156 3.20 25.46 -6.27
C PRO A 156 2.85 25.69 -4.80
N TRP A 157 2.59 24.63 -4.04
CA TRP A 157 2.29 24.70 -2.59
C TRP A 157 3.48 25.05 -1.69
N LEU A 158 4.68 25.31 -2.23
CA LEU A 158 5.84 25.89 -1.55
C LEU A 158 6.16 27.29 -2.07
N ASP A 159 5.47 27.78 -3.10
CA ASP A 159 5.62 29.12 -3.64
C ASP A 159 4.66 30.07 -2.91
N THR A 160 5.21 31.06 -2.24
CA THR A 160 4.44 32.04 -1.46
C THR A 160 3.48 32.86 -2.32
N ASP A 161 3.84 33.14 -3.58
CA ASP A 161 2.99 33.91 -4.48
C ASP A 161 1.78 33.07 -4.90
N PHE A 162 1.97 31.78 -5.20
CA PHE A 162 0.88 30.86 -5.47
C PHE A 162 -0.07 30.72 -4.26
N ILE A 163 0.49 30.54 -3.07
CA ILE A 163 -0.32 30.40 -1.85
C ILE A 163 -1.12 31.65 -1.54
N ASN A 164 -0.51 32.84 -1.73
CA ASN A 164 -1.20 34.10 -1.49
C ASN A 164 -2.31 34.38 -2.49
N GLU A 165 -2.15 33.95 -3.75
CA GLU A 165 -3.13 34.16 -4.81
C GLU A 165 -4.19 33.05 -4.86
N LEU A 166 -3.81 31.78 -4.64
CA LEU A 166 -4.62 30.59 -4.91
C LEU A 166 -4.57 29.56 -3.75
N GLY A 167 -4.35 30.01 -2.52
CA GLY A 167 -4.11 29.14 -1.36
C GLY A 167 -5.29 28.29 -0.87
N GLY A 168 -6.46 28.36 -1.51
CA GLY A 168 -7.65 27.61 -1.18
C GLY A 168 -8.43 27.13 -2.40
N ARG A 169 -9.30 26.13 -2.22
CA ARG A 169 -10.12 25.58 -3.31
C ARG A 169 -11.11 26.62 -3.87
N HIS A 170 -11.59 27.51 -3.03
CA HIS A 170 -12.49 28.58 -3.45
C HIS A 170 -11.76 29.54 -4.39
N GLU A 171 -10.60 30.04 -3.98
CA GLU A 171 -9.76 30.95 -4.76
C GLU A 171 -9.31 30.32 -6.09
N MET A 172 -8.94 29.03 -6.08
CA MET A 172 -8.60 28.32 -7.31
C MET A 172 -9.80 28.18 -8.25
N SER A 173 -11.00 27.91 -7.73
CA SER A 173 -12.21 27.80 -8.55
C SER A 173 -12.59 29.15 -9.16
N GLU A 174 -12.56 30.24 -8.39
CA GLU A 174 -12.79 31.59 -8.89
C GLU A 174 -11.78 32.01 -9.95
N PHE A 175 -10.51 31.67 -9.73
CA PHE A 175 -9.44 31.93 -10.70
C PHE A 175 -9.69 31.21 -12.02
N MET A 176 -10.07 29.93 -12.01
CA MET A 176 -10.39 29.17 -13.21
C MET A 176 -11.57 29.79 -13.97
N ILE A 177 -12.64 30.18 -13.27
CA ILE A 177 -13.80 30.86 -13.84
C ILE A 177 -13.42 32.23 -14.44
N ALA A 178 -12.61 33.03 -13.71
CA ALA A 178 -12.15 34.32 -14.20
C ALA A 178 -11.28 34.22 -15.48
N CYS A 179 -10.62 33.09 -15.66
CA CYS A 179 -9.85 32.78 -16.88
C CYS A 179 -10.72 32.19 -18.02
N GLY A 180 -12.03 32.08 -17.83
CA GLY A 180 -12.98 31.64 -18.87
C GLY A 180 -13.20 30.13 -18.92
N PHE A 181 -12.80 29.41 -17.88
CA PHE A 181 -13.02 27.95 -17.80
C PHE A 181 -14.20 27.64 -16.87
N ASP A 182 -15.19 26.93 -17.38
CA ASP A 182 -16.33 26.42 -16.58
C ASP A 182 -15.87 25.34 -15.62
N TYR A 183 -15.29 25.73 -14.51
CA TYR A 183 -15.00 24.81 -13.42
C TYR A 183 -16.25 24.68 -12.54
N LYS A 184 -17.07 23.67 -12.84
CA LYS A 184 -18.19 23.33 -11.94
C LYS A 184 -17.59 22.91 -10.62
N MET A 185 -17.80 23.70 -9.57
CA MET A 185 -17.52 23.27 -8.21
C MET A 185 -18.16 21.89 -8.04
N SER A 186 -17.33 20.86 -7.95
CA SER A 186 -17.84 19.53 -7.65
C SER A 186 -18.61 19.63 -6.34
N VAL A 187 -19.82 19.04 -6.29
CA VAL A 187 -20.57 18.87 -5.05
C VAL A 187 -19.57 18.50 -3.97
N GLU A 188 -19.59 19.24 -2.86
CA GLU A 188 -18.63 19.07 -1.78
C GLU A 188 -18.70 17.63 -1.28
N LYS A 189 -17.78 16.78 -1.77
CA LYS A 189 -17.73 15.38 -1.34
C LYS A 189 -17.30 15.35 0.13
N ALA A 190 -17.91 14.48 0.91
CA ALA A 190 -17.60 14.29 2.33
C ALA A 190 -16.15 13.85 2.60
N TYR A 191 -15.41 13.40 1.57
CA TYR A 191 -14.03 12.95 1.63
C TYR A 191 -13.34 13.11 0.27
N SER A 192 -12.02 13.00 0.24
CA SER A 192 -11.20 12.92 -0.97
C SER A 192 -10.93 11.46 -1.33
N THR A 193 -10.81 11.16 -2.61
CA THR A 193 -10.45 9.83 -3.13
C THR A 193 -9.21 9.94 -4.00
N ASP A 194 -8.26 8.99 -3.81
CA ASP A 194 -7.10 8.77 -4.66
C ASP A 194 -7.09 7.29 -5.04
N SER A 195 -7.04 6.98 -6.32
CA SER A 195 -7.21 5.62 -6.82
C SER A 195 -6.19 5.23 -7.87
N ASN A 196 -5.96 3.95 -7.98
CA ASN A 196 -5.26 3.28 -9.07
C ASN A 196 -5.78 1.84 -9.16
N MET A 197 -5.33 1.06 -10.14
CA MET A 197 -5.85 -0.29 -10.34
C MET A 197 -5.51 -1.29 -9.21
N LEU A 198 -4.60 -0.98 -8.28
CA LEU A 198 -4.30 -1.82 -7.13
C LEU A 198 -5.24 -1.52 -5.94
N GLY A 199 -5.77 -0.31 -5.85
CA GLY A 199 -6.63 0.10 -4.75
C GLY A 199 -7.02 1.56 -4.75
N ALA A 200 -7.93 1.91 -3.85
CA ALA A 200 -8.39 3.26 -3.61
C ALA A 200 -8.19 3.66 -2.15
N THR A 201 -7.90 4.93 -1.95
CA THR A 201 -7.77 5.59 -0.65
C THR A 201 -8.86 6.65 -0.52
N HIS A 202 -9.64 6.60 0.54
CA HIS A 202 -10.62 7.63 0.91
C HIS A 202 -10.15 8.29 2.20
N GLU A 203 -9.93 9.59 2.17
CA GLU A 203 -9.37 10.33 3.31
C GLU A 203 -9.86 11.77 3.37
N ALA A 204 -9.47 12.49 4.42
CA ALA A 204 -9.75 13.91 4.66
C ALA A 204 -11.21 14.23 5.02
N LYS A 205 -11.47 15.49 5.35
CA LYS A 205 -12.79 16.06 5.68
C LYS A 205 -13.51 15.25 6.77
N ASP A 206 -14.70 14.69 6.48
CA ASP A 206 -15.49 13.95 7.46
C ASP A 206 -14.80 12.69 7.97
N LEU A 207 -13.89 12.09 7.17
CA LEU A 207 -13.11 10.92 7.59
C LEU A 207 -11.99 11.26 8.58
N GLU A 208 -11.60 12.51 8.76
CA GLU A 208 -10.65 12.94 9.79
C GLU A 208 -11.23 12.77 11.20
N PHE A 209 -12.55 12.74 11.33
CA PHE A 209 -13.24 12.56 12.61
C PHE A 209 -13.44 11.07 12.89
N LEU A 210 -12.91 10.57 14.01
CA LEU A 210 -12.97 9.14 14.37
C LEU A 210 -14.37 8.63 14.70
N ASN A 211 -15.35 9.52 14.90
CA ASN A 211 -16.77 9.19 15.05
C ASN A 211 -17.52 9.06 13.72
N SER A 212 -16.86 9.33 12.58
CA SER A 212 -17.40 9.05 11.26
C SER A 212 -17.33 7.55 10.96
N SER A 213 -18.44 6.98 10.49
CA SER A 213 -18.46 5.56 10.10
C SER A 213 -17.86 5.34 8.71
N VAL A 214 -17.23 4.18 8.48
CA VAL A 214 -16.86 3.71 7.14
C VAL A 214 -18.02 3.70 6.15
N LYS A 215 -19.27 3.66 6.65
CA LYS A 215 -20.50 3.64 5.83
C LYS A 215 -20.74 4.91 5.02
N ILE A 216 -20.05 6.02 5.31
CA ILE A 216 -20.13 7.24 4.48
C ILE A 216 -19.38 7.09 3.15
N VAL A 217 -18.47 6.11 3.04
CA VAL A 217 -17.72 5.86 1.82
C VAL A 217 -18.62 5.16 0.79
N ASN A 218 -18.57 5.65 -0.44
CA ASN A 218 -19.09 4.93 -1.60
C ASN A 218 -17.94 4.17 -2.25
N PRO A 219 -17.88 2.84 -2.11
CA PRO A 219 -16.81 2.04 -2.72
C PRO A 219 -16.76 2.25 -4.23
N ILE A 220 -15.55 2.36 -4.79
CA ILE A 220 -15.31 2.49 -6.23
C ILE A 220 -14.68 1.23 -6.83
N MET A 221 -14.15 0.33 -5.98
CA MET A 221 -13.60 -0.97 -6.40
C MET A 221 -14.40 -2.16 -5.89
N GLY A 222 -15.36 -1.93 -5.01
CA GLY A 222 -16.16 -2.96 -4.39
C GLY A 222 -17.62 -2.56 -4.22
N VAL A 223 -18.27 -3.22 -3.28
CA VAL A 223 -19.67 -3.03 -2.92
C VAL A 223 -19.83 -2.60 -1.47
N LYS A 224 -20.94 -1.97 -1.13
CA LYS A 224 -21.29 -1.64 0.27
C LYS A 224 -21.64 -2.93 1.02
N PHE A 225 -20.63 -3.68 1.42
CA PHE A 225 -20.84 -4.96 2.08
C PHE A 225 -21.58 -4.85 3.43
N TRP A 226 -21.65 -3.67 4.03
CA TRP A 226 -22.44 -3.40 5.25
C TRP A 226 -23.92 -3.14 5.00
N ASP A 227 -24.33 -3.01 3.73
CA ASP A 227 -25.71 -2.77 3.34
C ASP A 227 -26.42 -4.09 3.10
N GLU A 228 -27.43 -4.39 3.92
CA GLU A 228 -28.18 -5.66 3.87
C GLU A 228 -28.96 -5.85 2.56
N GLU A 229 -29.27 -4.78 1.84
CA GLU A 229 -29.95 -4.85 0.54
C GLU A 229 -29.01 -5.35 -0.57
N VAL A 230 -27.70 -5.21 -0.40
CA VAL A 230 -26.70 -5.71 -1.34
C VAL A 230 -26.56 -7.23 -1.20
N LYS A 231 -26.97 -7.96 -2.23
CA LYS A 231 -26.85 -9.43 -2.27
C LYS A 231 -25.43 -9.85 -2.62
N ILE A 232 -24.80 -10.58 -1.72
CA ILE A 232 -23.44 -11.11 -1.88
C ILE A 232 -23.50 -12.62 -1.61
N PRO A 233 -23.75 -13.46 -2.64
CA PRO A 233 -23.72 -14.90 -2.50
C PRO A 233 -22.29 -15.39 -2.20
N ALA A 234 -22.15 -16.48 -1.46
CA ALA A 234 -20.86 -17.14 -1.30
C ALA A 234 -20.35 -17.66 -2.65
N GLU A 235 -19.05 -17.60 -2.87
CA GLU A 235 -18.40 -17.99 -4.11
C GLU A 235 -17.08 -18.70 -3.84
N GLU A 236 -16.85 -19.84 -4.48
CA GLU A 236 -15.56 -20.52 -4.48
C GLU A 236 -14.64 -19.90 -5.53
N VAL A 237 -13.41 -19.59 -5.11
CA VAL A 237 -12.39 -18.96 -5.96
C VAL A 237 -11.08 -19.68 -5.78
N SER A 238 -10.46 -20.13 -6.86
CA SER A 238 -9.10 -20.67 -6.83
C SER A 238 -8.08 -19.67 -7.37
N VAL A 239 -6.94 -19.60 -6.69
CA VAL A 239 -5.79 -18.75 -7.05
C VAL A 239 -4.55 -19.61 -7.15
N ARG A 240 -3.91 -19.64 -8.33
CA ARG A 240 -2.70 -20.42 -8.58
C ARG A 240 -1.49 -19.52 -8.70
N PHE A 241 -0.40 -19.90 -8.02
CA PHE A 241 0.90 -19.27 -8.07
C PHE A 241 1.96 -20.20 -8.65
N GLU A 242 2.91 -19.64 -9.37
CA GLU A 242 4.17 -20.27 -9.79
C GLU A 242 5.33 -19.38 -9.39
N GLN A 243 6.19 -19.88 -8.52
CA GLN A 243 7.34 -19.14 -7.98
C GLN A 243 6.98 -17.74 -7.43
N GLY A 244 5.87 -17.69 -6.69
CA GLY A 244 5.36 -16.45 -6.09
C GLY A 244 4.59 -15.53 -7.03
N HIS A 245 4.48 -15.89 -8.31
CA HIS A 245 3.74 -15.10 -9.31
C HIS A 245 2.33 -15.68 -9.51
N PRO A 246 1.27 -14.86 -9.45
CA PRO A 246 -0.09 -15.35 -9.70
C PRO A 246 -0.27 -15.62 -11.19
N VAL A 247 -0.66 -16.86 -11.54
CA VAL A 247 -0.74 -17.29 -12.94
C VAL A 247 -2.14 -17.68 -13.41
N ALA A 248 -3.03 -18.02 -12.50
CA ALA A 248 -4.42 -18.36 -12.86
C ALA A 248 -5.41 -18.02 -11.75
N LEU A 249 -6.64 -17.69 -12.15
CA LEU A 249 -7.82 -17.53 -11.30
C LEU A 249 -8.93 -18.46 -11.82
N ASN A 250 -9.55 -19.24 -10.93
CA ASN A 250 -10.60 -20.20 -11.27
C ASN A 250 -10.23 -21.14 -12.44
N GLY A 251 -8.97 -21.62 -12.42
CA GLY A 251 -8.42 -22.49 -13.46
C GLY A 251 -8.13 -21.81 -14.80
N LYS A 252 -8.42 -20.50 -14.95
CA LYS A 252 -8.17 -19.75 -16.16
C LYS A 252 -6.82 -19.00 -16.05
N THR A 253 -5.87 -19.31 -16.92
CA THR A 253 -4.65 -18.51 -17.09
C THR A 253 -5.00 -17.20 -17.78
N LEU A 254 -4.50 -16.08 -17.24
CA LEU A 254 -4.73 -14.75 -17.79
C LEU A 254 -3.61 -14.38 -18.77
N SER A 255 -3.90 -13.47 -19.71
CA SER A 255 -2.99 -13.12 -20.80
C SER A 255 -1.75 -12.34 -20.32
N ASN A 256 -1.90 -11.59 -19.23
CA ASN A 256 -0.85 -10.76 -18.62
C ASN A 256 -1.25 -10.35 -17.19
N ASP A 257 -0.32 -9.73 -16.46
CA ASP A 257 -0.51 -9.35 -15.06
C ASP A 257 -1.57 -8.25 -14.87
N VAL A 258 -1.76 -7.37 -15.84
CA VAL A 258 -2.81 -6.35 -15.80
C VAL A 258 -4.19 -7.02 -15.80
N GLU A 259 -4.41 -7.98 -16.69
CA GLU A 259 -5.65 -8.77 -16.72
C GLU A 259 -5.83 -9.60 -15.44
N MET A 260 -4.75 -10.15 -14.89
CA MET A 260 -4.76 -10.86 -13.61
C MET A 260 -5.28 -9.95 -12.49
N MET A 261 -4.74 -8.75 -12.36
CA MET A 261 -5.13 -7.80 -11.32
C MET A 261 -6.58 -7.31 -11.51
N LEU A 262 -6.99 -7.02 -12.74
CA LEU A 262 -8.37 -6.60 -13.04
C LEU A 262 -9.38 -7.70 -12.70
N GLU A 263 -9.08 -8.96 -13.05
CA GLU A 263 -9.96 -10.08 -12.70
C GLU A 263 -9.98 -10.32 -11.19
N ALA A 264 -8.85 -10.25 -10.51
CA ALA A 264 -8.79 -10.34 -9.05
C ALA A 264 -9.60 -9.22 -8.37
N ASN A 265 -9.52 -7.98 -8.89
CA ASN A 265 -10.34 -6.87 -8.43
C ASN A 265 -11.83 -7.12 -8.63
N ARG A 266 -12.22 -7.66 -9.81
CA ARG A 266 -13.62 -7.97 -10.11
C ARG A 266 -14.18 -9.04 -9.17
N ILE A 267 -13.37 -10.06 -8.87
CA ILE A 267 -13.76 -11.13 -7.96
C ILE A 267 -13.87 -10.59 -6.52
N GLY A 268 -12.80 -10.02 -5.98
CA GLY A 268 -12.79 -9.50 -4.60
C GLY A 268 -13.78 -8.36 -4.39
N GLY A 269 -13.93 -7.48 -5.39
CA GLY A 269 -14.79 -6.30 -5.32
C GLY A 269 -16.27 -6.62 -5.15
N ARG A 270 -16.81 -7.63 -5.86
CA ARG A 270 -18.22 -8.03 -5.70
C ARG A 270 -18.57 -8.61 -4.33
N HIS A 271 -17.53 -8.97 -3.55
CA HIS A 271 -17.69 -9.37 -2.15
C HIS A 271 -17.44 -8.24 -1.15
N GLY A 272 -16.86 -7.11 -1.60
CA GLY A 272 -16.36 -6.05 -0.73
C GLY A 272 -15.10 -6.43 0.05
N LEU A 273 -14.32 -7.40 -0.48
CA LEU A 273 -13.07 -7.86 0.11
C LEU A 273 -12.01 -6.75 0.07
N GLY A 274 -11.12 -6.72 1.05
CA GLY A 274 -9.96 -5.84 1.06
C GLY A 274 -10.26 -4.39 1.45
N MET A 275 -11.42 -4.10 2.04
CA MET A 275 -11.69 -2.81 2.64
C MET A 275 -11.17 -2.78 4.08
N SER A 276 -10.45 -1.70 4.44
CA SER A 276 -9.89 -1.51 5.79
C SER A 276 -9.95 -0.05 6.24
N ASP A 277 -10.15 0.15 7.54
CA ASP A 277 -10.10 1.46 8.22
C ASP A 277 -8.81 1.52 9.04
N GLN A 278 -7.91 2.42 8.70
CA GLN A 278 -6.57 2.48 9.28
C GLN A 278 -6.29 3.86 9.87
N ILE A 279 -5.62 3.84 11.03
CA ILE A 279 -4.95 5.04 11.57
C ILE A 279 -3.46 4.84 11.37
N GLU A 280 -2.83 5.78 10.69
CA GLU A 280 -1.41 5.69 10.33
C GLU A 280 -0.64 6.97 10.72
N ASN A 281 0.69 6.84 10.80
CA ASN A 281 1.56 8.00 10.91
C ASN A 281 1.99 8.44 9.51
N ARG A 282 1.72 9.69 9.17
CA ARG A 282 2.31 10.33 7.98
C ARG A 282 3.84 10.40 8.08
N ILE A 283 4.52 10.67 6.99
CA ILE A 283 5.98 10.84 6.97
C ILE A 283 6.42 11.97 7.94
N ILE A 284 5.58 12.99 8.10
CA ILE A 284 5.79 14.10 9.06
C ILE A 284 5.39 13.76 10.51
N GLU A 285 5.20 12.48 10.84
CA GLU A 285 4.81 11.94 12.16
C GLU A 285 3.40 12.32 12.64
N ALA A 286 2.62 13.08 11.89
CA ALA A 286 1.23 13.37 12.23
C ALA A 286 0.34 12.14 12.00
N LYS A 287 -0.65 11.93 12.89
CA LYS A 287 -1.67 10.89 12.72
C LYS A 287 -2.65 11.29 11.61
N SER A 288 -3.06 10.31 10.81
CA SER A 288 -4.14 10.42 9.84
C SER A 288 -4.96 9.14 9.81
N ARG A 289 -6.20 9.26 9.32
CA ARG A 289 -7.07 8.13 9.08
C ARG A 289 -7.37 8.02 7.59
N GLY A 290 -7.40 6.80 7.07
CA GLY A 290 -7.84 6.49 5.73
C GLY A 290 -8.70 5.23 5.70
N ILE A 291 -9.68 5.22 4.78
CA ILE A 291 -10.43 4.03 4.40
C ILE A 291 -9.87 3.56 3.06
N TYR A 292 -9.49 2.30 2.99
CA TYR A 292 -8.78 1.74 1.85
C TYR A 292 -9.58 0.62 1.21
N GLU A 293 -9.57 0.56 -0.12
CA GLU A 293 -10.09 -0.55 -0.91
C GLU A 293 -8.94 -1.16 -1.71
N ALA A 294 -8.78 -2.49 -1.66
CA ALA A 294 -7.79 -3.20 -2.47
C ALA A 294 -8.21 -4.65 -2.71
N PRO A 295 -9.32 -4.90 -3.42
CA PRO A 295 -9.94 -6.22 -3.48
C PRO A 295 -9.05 -7.28 -4.14
N GLY A 296 -8.37 -6.95 -5.24
CA GLY A 296 -7.48 -7.90 -5.93
C GLY A 296 -6.21 -8.17 -5.13
N MET A 297 -5.61 -7.12 -4.53
CA MET A 297 -4.44 -7.29 -3.66
C MET A 297 -4.78 -8.19 -2.46
N ALA A 298 -5.94 -8.00 -1.85
CA ALA A 298 -6.39 -8.81 -0.72
C ALA A 298 -6.60 -10.28 -1.11
N LEU A 299 -7.30 -10.54 -2.24
CA LEU A 299 -7.53 -11.89 -2.74
C LEU A 299 -6.22 -12.64 -2.99
N LEU A 300 -5.30 -11.99 -3.73
CA LEU A 300 -4.00 -12.59 -4.05
C LEU A 300 -3.14 -12.78 -2.79
N HIS A 301 -3.13 -11.82 -1.88
CA HIS A 301 -2.35 -11.89 -0.64
C HIS A 301 -2.81 -13.02 0.28
N ILE A 302 -4.12 -13.19 0.49
CA ILE A 302 -4.68 -14.29 1.32
C ILE A 302 -4.22 -15.64 0.79
N ALA A 303 -4.34 -15.86 -0.52
CA ALA A 303 -3.92 -17.12 -1.14
C ALA A 303 -2.40 -17.32 -1.09
N TYR A 304 -1.63 -16.24 -1.29
CA TYR A 304 -0.18 -16.25 -1.19
C TYR A 304 0.30 -16.63 0.22
N GLU A 305 -0.22 -15.98 1.26
CA GLU A 305 0.14 -16.27 2.65
C GLU A 305 -0.22 -17.69 3.07
N ARG A 306 -1.33 -18.24 2.53
CA ARG A 306 -1.67 -19.64 2.78
C ARG A 306 -0.62 -20.61 2.24
N LEU A 307 -0.12 -20.38 1.03
CA LEU A 307 0.96 -21.19 0.46
C LEU A 307 2.27 -20.97 1.23
N LEU A 308 2.62 -19.72 1.49
CA LEU A 308 3.82 -19.35 2.24
C LEU A 308 3.91 -20.11 3.57
N THR A 309 2.84 -20.09 4.35
CA THR A 309 2.80 -20.75 5.67
C THR A 309 2.80 -22.28 5.58
N GLY A 310 2.30 -22.86 4.48
CA GLY A 310 2.34 -24.31 4.25
C GLY A 310 3.69 -24.82 3.74
N ILE A 311 4.50 -23.95 3.13
CA ILE A 311 5.76 -24.30 2.45
C ILE A 311 6.98 -24.06 3.33
N HIS A 312 7.02 -22.90 4.01
CA HIS A 312 8.20 -22.48 4.78
C HIS A 312 8.12 -22.89 6.25
N ASN A 313 9.29 -22.97 6.89
CA ASN A 313 9.41 -23.16 8.34
C ASN A 313 9.16 -21.85 9.09
N GLU A 314 8.93 -21.94 10.40
CA GLU A 314 8.59 -20.81 11.26
C GLU A 314 9.64 -19.68 11.21
N ASP A 315 10.92 -20.01 11.26
CA ASP A 315 12.00 -19.00 11.25
C ASP A 315 12.00 -18.19 9.93
N THR A 316 11.70 -18.83 8.80
CA THR A 316 11.57 -18.18 7.49
C THR A 316 10.34 -17.30 7.43
N ILE A 317 9.20 -17.77 7.97
CA ILE A 317 7.95 -17.01 8.04
C ILE A 317 8.12 -15.75 8.89
N GLU A 318 8.76 -15.86 10.06
CA GLU A 318 9.07 -14.73 10.93
C GLU A 318 9.95 -13.69 10.22
N GLN A 319 10.99 -14.14 9.50
CA GLN A 319 11.84 -13.24 8.71
C GLN A 319 11.06 -12.57 7.57
N TYR A 320 10.17 -13.30 6.90
CA TYR A 320 9.29 -12.73 5.88
C TYR A 320 8.43 -11.60 6.44
N HIS A 321 7.75 -11.82 7.54
CA HIS A 321 6.90 -10.79 8.15
C HIS A 321 7.70 -9.60 8.68
N ALA A 322 8.86 -9.84 9.33
CA ALA A 322 9.72 -8.78 9.84
C ALA A 322 10.27 -7.88 8.72
N HIS A 323 10.84 -8.48 7.69
CA HIS A 323 11.41 -7.78 6.54
C HIS A 323 10.32 -7.15 5.67
N GLY A 324 9.19 -7.82 5.48
CA GLY A 324 8.03 -7.30 4.76
C GLY A 324 7.49 -6.04 5.41
N ARG A 325 7.31 -6.02 6.73
CA ARG A 325 6.89 -4.83 7.49
C ARG A 325 7.90 -3.68 7.33
N GLN A 326 9.21 -3.97 7.44
CA GLN A 326 10.25 -2.96 7.23
C GLN A 326 10.20 -2.40 5.81
N LEU A 327 10.07 -3.26 4.81
CA LEU A 327 9.96 -2.88 3.40
C LEU A 327 8.69 -2.06 3.12
N GLY A 328 7.56 -2.45 3.73
CA GLY A 328 6.32 -1.69 3.65
C GLY A 328 6.44 -0.28 4.19
N ARG A 329 7.19 -0.09 5.30
CA ARG A 329 7.49 1.24 5.82
C ARG A 329 8.41 2.04 4.89
N LEU A 330 9.43 1.43 4.30
CA LEU A 330 10.28 2.08 3.30
C LEU A 330 9.46 2.52 2.08
N LEU A 331 8.59 1.65 1.58
CA LEU A 331 7.67 1.98 0.48
C LEU A 331 6.78 3.17 0.84
N TYR A 332 6.17 3.16 2.02
CA TYR A 332 5.32 4.26 2.52
C TYR A 332 6.05 5.60 2.53
N GLN A 333 7.35 5.58 2.89
CA GLN A 333 8.23 6.76 2.94
C GLN A 333 8.79 7.20 1.57
N GLY A 334 8.38 6.59 0.45
CA GLY A 334 8.93 6.89 -0.87
C GLY A 334 10.33 6.30 -1.12
N ARG A 335 10.69 5.22 -0.46
CA ARG A 335 12.03 4.61 -0.47
C ARG A 335 12.05 3.22 -1.12
N TRP A 336 11.09 2.94 -2.02
CA TRP A 336 10.92 1.63 -2.66
C TRP A 336 12.13 1.18 -3.50
N PHE A 337 12.87 2.14 -4.06
CA PHE A 337 14.06 1.89 -4.88
C PHE A 337 15.40 2.23 -4.16
N ASP A 338 15.37 2.48 -2.85
CA ASP A 338 16.58 2.63 -2.06
C ASP A 338 17.32 1.28 -1.95
N SER A 339 18.64 1.33 -1.77
CA SER A 339 19.48 0.12 -1.67
C SER A 339 18.99 -0.86 -0.60
N GLN A 340 18.54 -0.35 0.55
CA GLN A 340 17.97 -1.19 1.61
C GLN A 340 16.69 -1.90 1.16
N ALA A 341 15.80 -1.20 0.46
CA ALA A 341 14.56 -1.79 -0.05
C ALA A 341 14.86 -2.85 -1.12
N LEU A 342 15.79 -2.57 -2.04
CA LEU A 342 16.20 -3.52 -3.07
C LEU A 342 16.85 -4.77 -2.46
N MET A 343 17.68 -4.63 -1.42
CA MET A 343 18.26 -5.76 -0.69
C MET A 343 17.18 -6.64 -0.05
N LEU A 344 16.19 -6.05 0.62
CA LEU A 344 15.09 -6.78 1.23
C LEU A 344 14.23 -7.48 0.17
N ARG A 345 13.90 -6.78 -0.92
CA ARG A 345 13.12 -7.35 -2.04
C ARG A 345 13.85 -8.54 -2.65
N ASP A 346 15.13 -8.40 -3.02
CA ASP A 346 15.91 -9.50 -3.61
C ASP A 346 15.95 -10.70 -2.67
N SER A 347 16.18 -10.47 -1.37
CA SER A 347 16.19 -11.54 -0.38
C SER A 347 14.86 -12.29 -0.32
N LEU A 348 13.75 -11.57 -0.19
CA LEU A 348 12.42 -12.18 -0.05
C LEU A 348 11.94 -12.84 -1.35
N GLN A 349 12.16 -12.21 -2.50
CA GLN A 349 11.78 -12.79 -3.79
C GLN A 349 12.60 -14.04 -4.12
N ARG A 350 13.91 -14.00 -3.90
CA ARG A 350 14.82 -15.09 -4.22
C ARG A 350 14.65 -16.30 -3.31
N TRP A 351 14.54 -16.08 -2.00
CA TRP A 351 14.61 -17.16 -1.00
C TRP A 351 13.26 -17.58 -0.45
N VAL A 352 12.24 -16.75 -0.58
CA VAL A 352 10.90 -17.06 -0.08
C VAL A 352 9.92 -17.23 -1.26
N ALA A 353 9.68 -16.19 -2.04
CA ALA A 353 8.66 -16.21 -3.08
C ALA A 353 8.94 -17.30 -4.15
N SER A 354 10.20 -17.55 -4.51
CA SER A 354 10.56 -18.56 -5.51
C SER A 354 10.07 -19.98 -5.19
N GLN A 355 9.76 -20.27 -3.93
CA GLN A 355 9.23 -21.54 -3.48
C GLN A 355 7.69 -21.57 -3.41
N VAL A 356 7.05 -20.42 -3.47
CA VAL A 356 5.60 -20.31 -3.36
C VAL A 356 4.96 -20.68 -4.69
N THR A 357 4.73 -21.98 -4.87
CA THR A 357 4.08 -22.59 -6.04
C THR A 357 2.94 -23.49 -5.56
N GLY A 358 1.76 -23.32 -6.13
CA GLY A 358 0.59 -24.11 -5.75
C GLY A 358 -0.73 -23.41 -6.02
N GLU A 359 -1.81 -24.01 -5.59
CA GLU A 359 -3.17 -23.47 -5.74
C GLU A 359 -3.90 -23.47 -4.40
N VAL A 360 -4.61 -22.38 -4.13
CA VAL A 360 -5.46 -22.22 -2.95
C VAL A 360 -6.88 -21.97 -3.41
N THR A 361 -7.84 -22.74 -2.89
CA THR A 361 -9.26 -22.51 -3.08
C THR A 361 -9.85 -21.85 -1.84
N LEU A 362 -10.52 -20.74 -2.04
CA LEU A 362 -11.19 -19.94 -1.01
C LEU A 362 -12.70 -19.96 -1.24
N GLU A 363 -13.49 -19.93 -0.18
CA GLU A 363 -14.87 -19.50 -0.24
C GLU A 363 -14.95 -18.05 0.24
N LEU A 364 -15.32 -17.13 -0.63
CA LEU A 364 -15.53 -15.72 -0.32
C LEU A 364 -16.99 -15.51 0.06
N ARG A 365 -17.20 -14.71 1.09
CA ARG A 365 -18.51 -14.28 1.57
C ARG A 365 -18.59 -12.76 1.60
N ARG A 366 -19.34 -12.19 2.51
CA ARG A 366 -19.56 -10.75 2.61
C ARG A 366 -18.39 -10.01 3.28
N GLY A 367 -17.84 -9.02 2.62
CA GLY A 367 -16.72 -8.21 3.14
C GLY A 367 -15.42 -9.02 3.24
N ASN A 368 -14.77 -8.96 4.38
CA ASN A 368 -13.52 -9.69 4.62
C ASN A 368 -13.74 -11.08 5.23
N ASP A 369 -14.96 -11.63 5.13
CA ASP A 369 -15.26 -12.99 5.59
C ASP A 369 -14.95 -14.01 4.48
N TYR A 370 -14.07 -14.95 4.79
CA TYR A 370 -13.68 -16.04 3.88
C TYR A 370 -13.31 -17.31 4.64
N SER A 371 -13.26 -18.43 3.94
CA SER A 371 -12.70 -19.67 4.42
C SER A 371 -11.73 -20.24 3.39
N ILE A 372 -10.68 -20.92 3.86
CA ILE A 372 -9.79 -21.69 3.00
C ILE A 372 -10.39 -23.09 2.87
N LEU A 373 -10.74 -23.49 1.65
CA LEU A 373 -11.33 -24.79 1.38
C LEU A 373 -10.28 -25.84 1.01
N ASN A 374 -9.27 -25.43 0.23
CA ASN A 374 -8.24 -26.36 -0.24
C ASN A 374 -6.89 -25.65 -0.43
N THR A 375 -5.81 -26.43 -0.31
CA THR A 375 -4.44 -25.97 -0.58
C THR A 375 -3.65 -27.12 -1.20
N VAL A 376 -3.17 -26.92 -2.42
CA VAL A 376 -2.41 -27.93 -3.18
C VAL A 376 -1.06 -27.36 -3.58
N SER A 377 0.02 -28.04 -3.23
CA SER A 377 1.38 -27.67 -3.66
C SER A 377 2.33 -28.85 -3.45
N ASP A 378 3.21 -29.09 -4.40
CA ASP A 378 4.28 -30.08 -4.27
C ASP A 378 5.36 -29.63 -3.26
N ASN A 379 5.42 -28.33 -2.99
CA ASN A 379 6.40 -27.73 -2.08
C ASN A 379 5.96 -27.74 -0.61
N LEU A 380 4.75 -28.25 -0.27
CA LEU A 380 4.28 -28.28 1.10
C LEU A 380 5.25 -29.06 2.00
N THR A 381 5.68 -28.41 3.09
CA THR A 381 6.41 -29.07 4.19
C THR A 381 5.45 -29.63 5.24
N TYR A 382 4.17 -29.25 5.18
CA TYR A 382 3.10 -29.83 5.99
C TYR A 382 2.87 -31.28 5.59
N LYS A 383 3.14 -32.21 6.52
CA LYS A 383 3.04 -33.66 6.32
C LYS A 383 2.18 -34.24 7.44
N PRO A 384 0.87 -34.53 7.20
CA PRO A 384 -0.06 -35.01 8.22
C PRO A 384 0.45 -36.26 8.93
N GLU A 385 1.10 -37.15 8.20
CA GLU A 385 1.68 -38.40 8.69
C GLU A 385 2.74 -38.22 9.77
N ARG A 386 3.37 -37.04 9.87
CA ARG A 386 4.38 -36.75 10.89
C ARG A 386 3.79 -36.52 12.29
N LEU A 387 2.51 -36.17 12.37
CA LEU A 387 1.83 -35.79 13.61
C LEU A 387 0.59 -36.62 13.89
N THR A 388 0.25 -37.61 13.01
CA THR A 388 -0.91 -38.46 13.25
C THR A 388 -0.74 -39.25 14.56
N MET A 389 -1.83 -39.36 15.31
CA MET A 389 -1.91 -40.20 16.52
C MET A 389 -2.30 -41.63 16.17
N GLU A 390 -2.59 -41.94 14.91
CA GLU A 390 -2.88 -43.28 14.44
C GLU A 390 -1.64 -44.17 14.49
N LYS A 391 -1.85 -45.44 14.74
CA LYS A 391 -0.75 -46.40 14.80
C LYS A 391 -0.08 -46.56 13.43
N GLY A 392 1.19 -46.24 13.36
CA GLY A 392 2.00 -46.31 12.13
C GLY A 392 3.47 -46.05 12.41
N ASP A 393 4.27 -46.06 11.34
CA ASP A 393 5.69 -45.73 11.44
C ASP A 393 5.87 -44.21 11.67
N SER A 394 6.49 -43.86 12.80
CA SER A 394 6.85 -42.47 13.13
C SER A 394 8.30 -42.21 12.80
N VAL A 395 8.62 -40.99 12.41
CA VAL A 395 10.02 -40.54 12.16
C VAL A 395 10.81 -40.33 13.45
N PHE A 396 10.16 -40.32 14.61
CA PHE A 396 10.77 -40.26 15.93
C PHE A 396 9.96 -41.11 16.94
N SER A 397 10.66 -41.54 17.98
CA SER A 397 10.11 -42.39 19.03
C SER A 397 9.77 -41.61 20.29
N PRO A 398 9.03 -42.20 21.25
CA PRO A 398 8.85 -41.61 22.59
C PRO A 398 10.16 -41.36 23.31
N ASP A 399 11.19 -42.20 23.11
CA ASP A 399 12.51 -42.06 23.74
C ASP A 399 13.24 -40.80 23.24
N ASP A 400 13.17 -40.52 21.92
CA ASP A 400 13.70 -39.30 21.31
C ASP A 400 13.05 -38.06 21.95
N ARG A 401 11.73 -38.11 22.16
CA ARG A 401 11.00 -37.01 22.77
C ARG A 401 11.37 -36.84 24.26
N ILE A 402 11.54 -37.94 24.98
CA ILE A 402 12.01 -37.91 26.37
C ILE A 402 13.39 -37.25 26.47
N GLY A 403 14.32 -37.66 25.59
CA GLY A 403 15.65 -37.04 25.50
C GLY A 403 15.59 -35.54 25.24
N GLN A 404 14.79 -35.10 24.29
CA GLN A 404 14.60 -33.68 23.98
C GLN A 404 14.04 -32.89 25.20
N LEU A 405 13.02 -33.43 25.85
CA LEU A 405 12.42 -32.79 27.06
C LEU A 405 13.43 -32.74 28.21
N THR A 406 14.26 -33.77 28.38
CA THR A 406 15.31 -33.79 29.38
C THR A 406 16.35 -32.69 29.14
N MET A 407 16.75 -32.45 27.89
CA MET A 407 17.65 -31.36 27.55
C MET A 407 17.06 -29.96 27.81
N ARG A 408 15.74 -29.80 27.67
CA ARG A 408 15.04 -28.56 28.03
C ARG A 408 15.16 -28.19 29.52
N ASN A 409 15.48 -29.16 30.39
CA ASN A 409 15.68 -28.89 31.81
C ASN A 409 16.83 -27.90 32.09
N LEU A 410 17.83 -27.83 31.20
CA LEU A 410 18.92 -26.86 31.32
C LEU A 410 18.39 -25.44 31.24
N ASP A 411 17.69 -25.11 30.15
CA ASP A 411 17.08 -23.80 29.95
C ASP A 411 16.05 -23.45 31.01
N ILE A 412 15.19 -24.42 31.40
CA ILE A 412 14.18 -24.25 32.45
C ILE A 412 14.85 -23.96 33.81
N THR A 413 15.96 -24.65 34.10
CA THR A 413 16.70 -24.42 35.37
C THR A 413 17.32 -23.03 35.40
N ASP A 414 17.99 -22.61 34.32
CA ASP A 414 18.58 -21.27 34.21
C ASP A 414 17.49 -20.18 34.34
N THR A 415 16.34 -20.37 33.66
CA THR A 415 15.22 -19.44 33.73
C THR A 415 14.67 -19.35 35.15
N ARG A 416 14.47 -20.48 35.83
CA ARG A 416 13.98 -20.54 37.22
C ARG A 416 14.91 -19.83 38.17
N GLU A 417 16.21 -20.07 38.08
CA GLU A 417 17.20 -19.41 38.93
C GLU A 417 17.17 -17.90 38.77
N LYS A 418 17.08 -17.38 37.51
CA LYS A 418 16.95 -15.96 37.25
C LYS A 418 15.66 -15.37 37.83
N LEU A 419 14.52 -16.05 37.64
CA LEU A 419 13.23 -15.59 38.12
C LEU A 419 13.22 -15.50 39.66
N TYR A 420 13.74 -16.50 40.36
CA TYR A 420 13.84 -16.46 41.84
C TYR A 420 14.84 -15.42 42.34
N GLY A 421 15.93 -15.21 41.62
CA GLY A 421 16.87 -14.11 41.88
C GLY A 421 16.19 -12.74 41.80
N TYR A 422 15.35 -12.49 40.79
CA TYR A 422 14.58 -11.26 40.68
C TYR A 422 13.53 -11.11 41.81
N ALA A 423 12.88 -12.21 42.22
CA ALA A 423 11.97 -12.17 43.36
C ALA A 423 12.71 -11.86 44.68
N GLN A 424 13.87 -12.48 44.91
CA GLN A 424 14.68 -12.23 46.10
C GLN A 424 15.23 -10.81 46.15
N SER A 425 15.56 -10.23 45.01
CA SER A 425 16.02 -8.83 44.91
C SER A 425 14.89 -7.81 45.04
N GLY A 426 13.65 -8.24 45.13
CA GLY A 426 12.47 -7.36 45.18
C GLY A 426 12.07 -6.74 43.84
N LEU A 427 12.69 -7.15 42.73
CA LEU A 427 12.30 -6.68 41.37
C LEU A 427 10.98 -7.29 40.91
N LEU A 428 10.67 -8.51 41.33
CA LEU A 428 9.42 -9.20 41.00
C LEU A 428 8.74 -9.69 42.30
N ALA A 429 7.41 -9.52 42.36
CA ALA A 429 6.59 -10.16 43.37
C ALA A 429 6.35 -11.65 43.05
N THR A 430 6.07 -12.46 44.01
CA THR A 430 5.69 -13.88 43.83
C THR A 430 4.18 -14.03 43.87
N SER A 431 3.62 -14.66 42.82
CA SER A 431 2.19 -14.98 42.82
C SER A 431 1.82 -16.01 43.86
N SER A 432 0.83 -15.72 44.72
CA SER A 432 0.28 -16.68 45.67
C SER A 432 -0.43 -17.87 44.99
N ALA A 433 -0.93 -17.69 43.77
CA ALA A 433 -1.64 -18.73 43.01
C ALA A 433 -0.70 -19.70 42.32
N THR A 434 0.41 -19.23 41.74
CA THR A 434 1.33 -20.03 40.92
C THR A 434 2.69 -20.28 41.56
N GLY A 435 3.03 -19.54 42.61
CA GLY A 435 4.37 -19.57 43.22
C GLY A 435 5.47 -18.98 42.33
N LEU A 436 5.13 -18.45 41.16
CA LEU A 436 6.08 -17.87 40.21
C LEU A 436 6.23 -16.36 40.43
N PRO A 437 7.42 -15.79 40.17
CA PRO A 437 7.60 -14.35 40.13
C PRO A 437 6.68 -13.69 39.12
N GLN A 438 6.11 -12.55 39.46
CA GLN A 438 5.27 -11.74 38.60
C GLN A 438 5.83 -10.34 38.48
N VAL A 439 5.67 -9.72 37.29
CA VAL A 439 5.84 -8.27 37.17
C VAL A 439 4.74 -7.61 38.01
N GLY A 440 5.10 -6.91 39.08
CA GLY A 440 4.16 -6.23 39.95
C GLY A 440 3.27 -5.29 39.12
N SER A 441 1.96 -5.30 39.37
CA SER A 441 1.10 -4.22 38.90
C SER A 441 1.72 -2.91 39.40
N LEU A 442 1.96 -1.97 38.50
CA LEU A 442 2.33 -0.59 38.83
C LEU A 442 1.29 -0.12 39.88
N GLU A 443 1.70 -0.08 41.17
CA GLU A 443 0.85 0.55 42.16
C GLU A 443 0.56 1.96 41.67
N LYS A 444 -0.70 2.25 41.41
CA LYS A 444 -1.13 3.62 41.22
C LYS A 444 -0.76 4.35 42.49
N LYS A 445 0.36 5.09 42.46
CA LYS A 445 0.64 6.05 43.53
C LYS A 445 -0.56 6.97 43.59
N ALA A 446 -1.40 6.76 44.58
CA ALA A 446 -2.44 7.70 44.93
C ALA A 446 -1.76 9.06 45.12
N LYS A 447 -2.15 10.05 44.30
CA LYS A 447 -1.79 11.45 44.52
C LYS A 447 -2.59 11.99 45.66
#